data_c7e74a378ae619c2930ac96b39f254af
#
_entry.id   c7e74a378ae619c2930ac96b39f254af
#
_cell.length_a   1.000
_cell.length_b   1.000
_cell.length_c   1.000
_cell.angle_alpha   90.00
_cell.angle_beta   90.00
_cell.angle_gamma   90.00
#
_symmetry.space_group_name_H-M   'P 1'
#
loop_
_entity.id
_entity.type
_entity.pdbx_description
1 polymer ?
#
loop_
_entity_poly.entity_id
_entity_poly.type
_entity_poly.pdbx_seq_one_letter_code
_entity_poly.pdbx_strand_id
1 'polypeptide(L)'
;VIPVIFASTLMQIPLMLGNTKIGWMVSVANFLNPQRAPYLIIYTLLIIGFAFFYTQISLNPIEMAKNIRDNGGSIPGIRNEKLEEYLTKVLNRIVLPGAIFLAFIALIPTLVQLIFDLPASVSMLFGGTSLIILVGVDLDTMRQLDGMMKMHHHDGFVESKKRKTKKI
;
A
#
# COMPACT_ATOMS: atom_id res chain seq x y z
N VAL A 1 -1.46 -3.96 -0.01
CA VAL A 1 -1.50 -5.42 -0.29
C VAL A 1 -2.64 -5.78 -1.26
N ILE A 2 -3.87 -5.29 -1.06
CA ILE A 2 -5.04 -5.61 -1.88
C ILE A 2 -4.84 -5.38 -3.39
N PRO A 3 -4.30 -4.23 -3.86
CA PRO A 3 -4.05 -4.03 -5.29
C PRO A 3 -3.14 -5.08 -5.92
N VAL A 4 -2.12 -5.53 -5.17
CA VAL A 4 -1.17 -6.56 -5.64
C VAL A 4 -1.85 -7.93 -5.75
N ILE A 5 -2.72 -8.26 -4.79
CA ILE A 5 -3.49 -9.51 -4.81
C ILE A 5 -4.42 -9.53 -6.03
N PHE A 6 -5.16 -8.44 -6.27
CA PHE A 6 -6.02 -8.35 -7.46
C PHE A 6 -5.23 -8.46 -8.76
N ALA A 7 -4.12 -7.74 -8.88
CA ALA A 7 -3.27 -7.82 -10.07
C ALA A 7 -2.73 -9.24 -10.30
N SER A 8 -2.24 -9.92 -9.26
CA SER A 8 -1.74 -11.28 -9.36
C SER A 8 -2.83 -12.29 -9.71
N THR A 9 -4.00 -12.16 -9.12
CA THR A 9 -5.15 -13.03 -9.44
C THR A 9 -5.59 -12.86 -10.89
N LEU A 10 -5.65 -11.61 -11.37
CA LEU A 10 -6.05 -11.31 -12.74
C LEU A 10 -5.04 -11.86 -13.76
N MET A 11 -3.75 -11.83 -13.42
CA MET A 11 -2.68 -12.40 -14.25
C MET A 11 -2.65 -13.93 -14.24
N GLN A 12 -3.20 -14.58 -13.21
CA GLN A 12 -3.32 -16.04 -13.17
C GLN A 12 -4.39 -16.58 -14.13
N ILE A 13 -5.44 -15.81 -14.43
CA ILE A 13 -6.52 -16.23 -15.30
C ILE A 13 -6.03 -16.63 -16.72
N PRO A 14 -5.26 -15.79 -17.43
CA PRO A 14 -4.71 -16.18 -18.73
C PRO A 14 -3.78 -17.39 -18.68
N LEU A 15 -3.00 -17.52 -17.60
CA LEU A 15 -2.10 -18.66 -17.41
C LEU A 15 -2.87 -19.97 -17.20
N MET A 16 -3.97 -19.96 -16.47
CA MET A 16 -4.85 -21.13 -16.31
C MET A 16 -5.54 -21.49 -17.64
N LEU A 17 -5.95 -20.49 -18.41
CA LEU A 17 -6.56 -20.67 -19.72
C LEU A 17 -5.57 -21.20 -20.78
N GLY A 18 -4.28 -20.97 -20.58
CA GLY A 18 -3.22 -21.53 -21.45
C GLY A 18 -3.15 -23.06 -21.48
N ASN A 19 -3.70 -23.73 -20.48
CA ASN A 19 -3.83 -25.18 -20.44
C ASN A 19 -5.02 -25.72 -21.30
N THR A 20 -5.84 -24.84 -21.84
CA THR A 20 -6.94 -25.20 -22.75
C THR A 20 -6.40 -25.41 -24.16
N LYS A 21 -7.03 -26.32 -24.90
CA LYS A 21 -6.63 -26.67 -26.29
C LYS A 21 -7.01 -25.60 -27.34
N ILE A 22 -7.37 -24.38 -26.92
CA ILE A 22 -7.82 -23.29 -27.80
C ILE A 22 -6.62 -22.46 -28.20
N GLY A 23 -6.24 -22.47 -29.46
CA GLY A 23 -4.99 -21.92 -29.99
C GLY A 23 -4.72 -20.44 -29.65
N TRP A 24 -5.74 -19.56 -29.68
CA TRP A 24 -5.57 -18.16 -29.34
C TRP A 24 -5.31 -17.92 -27.82
N MET A 25 -5.92 -18.76 -26.95
CA MET A 25 -5.69 -18.71 -25.49
C MET A 25 -4.27 -19.15 -25.15
N VAL A 26 -3.74 -20.16 -25.83
CA VAL A 26 -2.34 -20.60 -25.68
C VAL A 26 -1.38 -19.49 -26.11
N SER A 27 -1.69 -18.74 -27.17
CA SER A 27 -0.87 -17.62 -27.61
C SER A 27 -0.85 -16.48 -26.58
N VAL A 28 -1.99 -16.16 -25.98
CA VAL A 28 -2.10 -15.15 -24.90
C VAL A 28 -1.34 -15.62 -23.65
N ALA A 29 -1.47 -16.87 -23.25
CA ALA A 29 -0.74 -17.42 -22.11
C ALA A 29 0.78 -17.42 -22.32
N ASN A 30 1.25 -17.72 -23.53
CA ASN A 30 2.66 -17.65 -23.88
C ASN A 30 3.20 -16.22 -23.91
N PHE A 31 2.39 -15.25 -24.30
CA PHE A 31 2.74 -13.83 -24.27
C PHE A 31 2.84 -13.31 -22.82
N LEU A 32 1.93 -13.78 -21.95
CA LEU A 32 1.86 -13.43 -20.52
C LEU A 32 2.66 -14.41 -19.63
N ASN A 33 3.66 -15.08 -20.16
CA ASN A 33 4.53 -15.93 -19.36
C ASN A 33 5.35 -15.08 -18.36
N PRO A 34 5.40 -15.46 -17.06
CA PRO A 34 6.14 -14.73 -16.02
C PRO A 34 7.63 -14.50 -16.31
N GLN A 35 8.22 -15.32 -17.17
CA GLN A 35 9.62 -15.19 -17.59
C GLN A 35 9.84 -14.18 -18.73
N ARG A 36 8.80 -13.55 -19.24
CA ARG A 36 8.88 -12.60 -20.36
C ARG A 36 8.66 -11.16 -19.92
N ALA A 37 9.37 -10.24 -20.56
CA ALA A 37 9.24 -8.80 -20.32
C ALA A 37 7.80 -8.25 -20.42
N PRO A 38 6.93 -8.67 -21.38
CA PRO A 38 5.57 -8.17 -21.45
C PRO A 38 4.73 -8.49 -20.19
N TYR A 39 4.98 -9.62 -19.53
CA TYR A 39 4.34 -9.93 -18.27
C TYR A 39 4.65 -8.88 -17.19
N LEU A 40 5.93 -8.52 -17.02
CA LEU A 40 6.37 -7.55 -16.03
C LEU A 40 5.72 -6.17 -16.26
N ILE A 41 5.65 -5.74 -17.52
CA ILE A 41 5.05 -4.44 -17.87
C ILE A 41 3.56 -4.42 -17.55
N ILE A 42 2.82 -5.43 -18.00
CA ILE A 42 1.36 -5.51 -17.78
C ILE A 42 1.06 -5.66 -16.29
N TYR A 43 1.83 -6.47 -15.56
CA TYR A 43 1.67 -6.65 -14.13
C TYR A 43 1.91 -5.34 -13.36
N THR A 44 2.95 -4.61 -13.71
CA THR A 44 3.23 -3.27 -13.14
C THR A 44 2.11 -2.28 -13.39
N LEU A 45 1.60 -2.21 -14.63
CA LEU A 45 0.49 -1.34 -14.99
C LEU A 45 -0.79 -1.70 -14.24
N LEU A 46 -1.08 -2.99 -14.09
CA LEU A 46 -2.24 -3.47 -13.32
C LEU A 46 -2.12 -3.07 -11.84
N ILE A 47 -0.94 -3.24 -11.24
CA ILE A 47 -0.72 -2.84 -9.83
C ILE A 47 -0.97 -1.34 -9.66
N ILE A 48 -0.42 -0.51 -10.54
CA ILE A 48 -0.60 0.95 -10.48
C ILE A 48 -2.07 1.31 -10.67
N GLY A 49 -2.74 0.73 -11.66
CA GLY A 49 -4.16 0.94 -11.94
C GLY A 49 -5.06 0.55 -10.76
N PHE A 50 -4.86 -0.64 -10.20
CA PHE A 50 -5.60 -1.10 -9.04
C PHE A 50 -5.28 -0.31 -7.76
N ALA A 51 -4.05 0.13 -7.57
CA ALA A 51 -3.68 0.99 -6.45
C ALA A 51 -4.43 2.32 -6.51
N PHE A 52 -4.52 2.93 -7.68
CA PHE A 52 -5.30 4.15 -7.90
C PHE A 52 -6.79 3.93 -7.62
N PHE A 53 -7.37 2.92 -8.25
CA PHE A 53 -8.78 2.59 -8.10
C PHE A 53 -9.15 2.28 -6.65
N TYR A 54 -8.36 1.41 -5.99
CA TYR A 54 -8.60 1.02 -4.60
C TYR A 54 -8.46 2.20 -3.63
N THR A 55 -7.49 3.08 -3.86
CA THR A 55 -7.29 4.25 -3.00
C THR A 55 -8.46 5.22 -3.10
N GLN A 56 -9.00 5.45 -4.30
CA GLN A 56 -10.15 6.33 -4.48
C GLN A 56 -11.41 5.79 -3.81
N ILE A 57 -11.60 4.46 -3.78
CA ILE A 57 -12.74 3.83 -3.10
C ILE A 57 -12.55 3.82 -1.59
N SER A 58 -11.36 3.44 -1.11
CA SER A 58 -11.08 3.30 0.33
C SER A 58 -10.90 4.61 1.05
N LEU A 59 -10.36 5.61 0.37
CA LEU A 59 -10.11 6.95 0.89
C LEU A 59 -10.95 7.97 0.11
N ASN A 60 -12.26 7.91 0.29
CA ASN A 60 -13.17 8.87 -0.33
C ASN A 60 -12.94 10.27 0.26
N PRO A 61 -12.36 11.21 -0.52
CA PRO A 61 -12.02 12.54 -0.01
C PRO A 61 -13.25 13.33 0.44
N ILE A 62 -14.42 13.04 -0.14
CA ILE A 62 -15.68 13.68 0.20
C ILE A 62 -16.11 13.28 1.62
N GLU A 63 -16.09 11.97 1.90
CA GLU A 63 -16.42 11.45 3.23
C GLU A 63 -15.41 11.88 4.29
N MET A 64 -14.11 11.90 3.93
CA MET A 64 -13.07 12.39 4.83
C MET A 64 -13.27 13.88 5.16
N ALA A 65 -13.56 14.71 4.17
CA ALA A 65 -13.82 16.13 4.37
C ALA A 65 -15.07 16.35 5.24
N LYS A 66 -16.11 15.55 5.01
CA LYS A 66 -17.34 15.59 5.82
C LYS A 66 -17.04 15.18 7.27
N ASN A 67 -16.37 14.08 7.50
CA ASN A 67 -16.02 13.61 8.83
C ASN A 67 -15.18 14.63 9.62
N ILE A 68 -14.23 15.32 8.95
CA ILE A 68 -13.45 16.39 9.58
C ILE A 68 -14.34 17.55 9.99
N ARG A 69 -15.29 17.98 9.12
CA ARG A 69 -16.22 19.06 9.43
C ARG A 69 -17.19 18.70 10.56
N ASP A 70 -17.77 17.51 10.51
CA ASP A 70 -18.74 17.02 11.49
C ASP A 70 -18.13 16.86 12.88
N ASN A 71 -16.84 16.56 12.95
CA ASN A 71 -16.06 16.49 14.20
C ASN A 71 -15.48 17.85 14.64
N GLY A 72 -15.85 18.95 13.96
CA GLY A 72 -15.36 20.28 14.29
C GLY A 72 -13.88 20.51 14.01
N GLY A 73 -13.23 19.59 13.25
CA GLY A 73 -11.84 19.69 12.84
C GLY A 73 -11.64 20.73 11.73
N SER A 74 -10.48 21.34 11.70
CA SER A 74 -10.04 22.20 10.60
C SER A 74 -8.56 21.97 10.31
N ILE A 75 -8.19 22.08 9.03
CA ILE A 75 -6.78 22.04 8.63
C ILE A 75 -6.26 23.49 8.63
N PRO A 76 -5.21 23.81 9.40
CA PRO A 76 -4.65 25.16 9.43
C PRO A 76 -4.28 25.65 8.02
N GLY A 77 -4.78 26.83 7.66
CA GLY A 77 -4.51 27.43 6.34
C GLY A 77 -5.45 27.03 5.20
N ILE A 78 -6.40 26.11 5.43
CA ILE A 78 -7.36 25.68 4.41
C ILE A 78 -8.78 26.00 4.85
N ARG A 79 -9.54 26.69 3.96
CA ARG A 79 -10.96 26.96 4.18
C ARG A 79 -11.74 25.66 4.09
N ASN A 80 -12.70 25.48 4.99
CA ASN A 80 -13.56 24.28 5.03
C ASN A 80 -14.26 23.98 3.71
N GLU A 81 -14.54 24.99 2.90
CA GLU A 81 -15.14 24.87 1.57
C GLU A 81 -14.21 24.19 0.55
N LYS A 82 -12.89 24.38 0.70
CA LYS A 82 -11.86 23.82 -0.19
C LYS A 82 -11.19 22.56 0.35
N LEU A 83 -11.66 22.04 1.47
CA LEU A 83 -11.08 20.90 2.14
C LEU A 83 -11.12 19.63 1.28
N GLU A 84 -12.24 19.41 0.57
CA GLU A 84 -12.42 18.28 -0.32
C GLU A 84 -11.48 18.34 -1.52
N GLU A 85 -11.38 19.48 -2.16
CA GLU A 85 -10.45 19.69 -3.30
C GLU A 85 -8.99 19.50 -2.88
N TYR A 86 -8.64 20.00 -1.72
CA TYR A 86 -7.32 19.83 -1.15
C TYR A 86 -6.98 18.37 -0.85
N LEU A 87 -7.89 17.64 -0.20
CA LEU A 87 -7.72 16.22 0.11
C LEU A 87 -7.60 15.39 -1.16
N THR A 88 -8.42 15.64 -2.17
CA THR A 88 -8.34 14.98 -3.47
C THR A 88 -6.98 15.20 -4.13
N LYS A 89 -6.48 16.43 -4.10
CA LYS A 89 -5.19 16.77 -4.69
C LYS A 89 -4.02 16.11 -3.94
N VAL A 90 -4.08 16.07 -2.62
CA VAL A 90 -3.07 15.42 -1.78
C VAL A 90 -3.08 13.91 -2.01
N LEU A 91 -4.26 13.27 -2.01
CA LEU A 91 -4.39 11.84 -2.26
C LEU A 91 -3.82 11.45 -3.62
N ASN A 92 -4.22 12.14 -4.70
CA ASN A 92 -3.71 11.87 -6.03
C ASN A 92 -2.17 12.02 -6.13
N ARG A 93 -1.62 12.95 -5.38
CA ARG A 93 -0.18 13.19 -5.37
C ARG A 93 0.60 12.14 -4.58
N ILE A 94 0.00 11.56 -3.54
CA ILE A 94 0.64 10.53 -2.71
C ILE A 94 0.46 9.15 -3.33
N VAL A 95 -0.68 8.87 -3.95
CA VAL A 95 -0.99 7.56 -4.53
C VAL A 95 -0.02 7.20 -5.66
N LEU A 96 0.36 8.16 -6.49
CA LEU A 96 1.23 7.90 -7.63
C LEU A 96 2.62 7.37 -7.24
N PRO A 97 3.41 8.06 -6.38
CA PRO A 97 4.69 7.52 -5.94
C PRO A 97 4.52 6.25 -5.09
N GLY A 98 3.45 6.16 -4.28
CA GLY A 98 3.13 4.97 -3.50
C GLY A 98 2.85 3.75 -4.38
N ALA A 99 2.09 3.92 -5.46
CA ALA A 99 1.79 2.85 -6.41
C ALA A 99 3.04 2.36 -7.17
N ILE A 100 3.92 3.28 -7.56
CA ILE A 100 5.20 2.93 -8.21
C ILE A 100 6.08 2.13 -7.26
N PHE A 101 6.20 2.58 -6.02
CA PHE A 101 6.99 1.88 -5.00
C PHE A 101 6.40 0.49 -4.68
N LEU A 102 5.08 0.39 -4.57
CA LEU A 102 4.38 -0.88 -4.38
C LEU A 102 4.63 -1.84 -5.55
N ALA A 103 4.56 -1.35 -6.78
CA ALA A 103 4.85 -2.14 -7.97
C ALA A 103 6.30 -2.64 -7.98
N PHE A 104 7.25 -1.79 -7.59
CA PHE A 104 8.65 -2.17 -7.49
C PHE A 104 8.86 -3.32 -6.50
N ILE A 105 8.30 -3.22 -5.29
CA ILE A 105 8.39 -4.28 -4.29
C ILE A 105 7.71 -5.58 -4.76
N ALA A 106 6.55 -5.47 -5.42
CA ALA A 106 5.83 -6.62 -5.94
C ALA A 106 6.59 -7.36 -7.05
N LEU A 107 7.47 -6.67 -7.78
CA LEU A 107 8.32 -7.27 -8.81
C LEU A 107 9.56 -7.99 -8.25
N ILE A 108 9.98 -7.71 -7.01
CA ILE A 108 11.17 -8.32 -6.42
C ILE A 108 11.20 -9.85 -6.54
N PRO A 109 10.14 -10.60 -6.19
CA PRO A 109 10.16 -12.07 -6.31
C PRO A 109 10.39 -12.53 -7.73
N THR A 110 9.74 -11.87 -8.69
CA THR A 110 9.88 -12.23 -10.12
C THR A 110 11.27 -11.90 -10.65
N LEU A 111 11.86 -10.79 -10.22
CA LEU A 111 13.23 -10.42 -10.59
C LEU A 111 14.25 -11.40 -9.96
N VAL A 112 14.06 -11.78 -8.71
CA VAL A 112 14.92 -12.77 -8.03
C VAL A 112 14.84 -14.12 -8.74
N GLN A 113 13.65 -14.56 -9.13
CA GLN A 113 13.47 -15.79 -9.90
C GLN A 113 14.19 -15.74 -11.25
N LEU A 114 14.16 -14.60 -11.92
CA LEU A 114 14.71 -14.43 -13.25
C LEU A 114 16.25 -14.31 -13.24
N ILE A 115 16.81 -13.69 -12.19
CA ILE A 115 18.28 -13.49 -12.06
C ILE A 115 18.97 -14.74 -11.52
N PHE A 116 18.35 -15.44 -10.56
CA PHE A 116 18.96 -16.56 -9.85
C PHE A 116 18.46 -17.93 -10.31
N ASP A 117 17.57 -18.00 -11.32
CA ASP A 117 16.95 -19.25 -11.80
C ASP A 117 16.39 -20.14 -10.67
N LEU A 118 15.85 -19.50 -9.62
CA LEU A 118 15.32 -20.19 -8.46
C LEU A 118 13.96 -20.84 -8.76
N PRO A 119 13.67 -22.01 -8.15
CA PRO A 119 12.33 -22.59 -8.23
C PRO A 119 11.25 -21.61 -7.75
N ALA A 120 10.10 -21.61 -8.41
CA ALA A 120 8.99 -20.70 -8.06
C ALA A 120 8.55 -20.79 -6.59
N SER A 121 8.67 -21.96 -5.97
CA SER A 121 8.38 -22.16 -4.55
C SER A 121 9.30 -21.38 -3.62
N VAL A 122 10.57 -21.25 -3.96
CA VAL A 122 11.54 -20.46 -3.18
C VAL A 122 11.33 -18.97 -3.41
N SER A 123 11.05 -18.56 -4.64
CA SER A 123 10.77 -17.16 -4.95
C SER A 123 9.50 -16.64 -4.26
N MET A 124 8.51 -17.49 -4.05
CA MET A 124 7.29 -17.15 -3.31
C MET A 124 7.56 -16.87 -1.82
N LEU A 125 8.58 -17.47 -1.20
CA LEU A 125 8.99 -17.17 0.18
C LEU A 125 9.50 -15.72 0.32
N PHE A 126 10.14 -15.20 -0.72
CA PHE A 126 10.55 -13.81 -0.82
C PHE A 126 9.42 -12.92 -1.38
N GLY A 127 8.19 -13.42 -1.40
CA GLY A 127 7.04 -12.76 -2.00
C GLY A 127 6.89 -11.32 -1.56
N GLY A 128 6.79 -10.41 -2.53
CA GLY A 128 6.67 -8.97 -2.27
C GLY A 128 5.53 -8.61 -1.32
N THR A 129 4.42 -9.37 -1.34
CA THR A 129 3.30 -9.19 -0.41
C THR A 129 3.67 -9.53 1.02
N SER A 130 4.44 -10.58 1.25
CA SER A 130 4.93 -10.97 2.59
C SER A 130 5.87 -9.92 3.17
N LEU A 131 6.77 -9.37 2.35
CA LEU A 131 7.65 -8.26 2.74
C LEU A 131 6.86 -7.00 3.07
N ILE A 132 5.85 -6.65 2.28
CA ILE A 132 4.99 -5.48 2.54
C ILE A 132 4.23 -5.64 3.86
N ILE A 133 3.70 -6.84 4.13
CA ILE A 133 3.01 -7.13 5.38
C ILE A 133 3.98 -7.03 6.55
N LEU A 134 5.15 -7.65 6.46
CA LEU A 134 6.17 -7.63 7.51
C LEU A 134 6.59 -6.20 7.86
N VAL A 135 7.00 -5.42 6.86
CA VAL A 135 7.42 -4.02 7.06
C VAL A 135 6.26 -3.16 7.54
N GLY A 136 5.04 -3.39 7.04
CA GLY A 136 3.84 -2.67 7.47
C GLY A 136 3.54 -2.88 8.95
N VAL A 137 3.62 -4.13 9.42
CA VAL A 137 3.41 -4.48 10.84
C VAL A 137 4.51 -3.89 11.71
N ASP A 138 5.77 -3.97 11.30
CA ASP A 138 6.89 -3.38 12.03
C ASP A 138 6.75 -1.87 12.18
N LEU A 139 6.42 -1.17 11.11
CA LEU A 139 6.22 0.29 11.15
C LEU A 139 5.03 0.68 12.02
N ASP A 140 3.94 -0.07 11.98
CA ASP A 140 2.76 0.19 12.81
C ASP A 140 3.08 -0.04 14.30
N THR A 141 3.80 -1.12 14.60
CA THR A 141 4.27 -1.43 15.96
C THR A 141 5.21 -0.34 16.48
N MET A 142 6.16 0.14 15.67
CA MET A 142 7.04 1.24 16.05
C MET A 142 6.28 2.54 16.33
N ARG A 143 5.28 2.87 15.51
CA ARG A 143 4.43 4.05 15.72
C ARG A 143 3.61 3.95 17.01
N GLN A 144 3.08 2.77 17.32
CA GLN A 144 2.34 2.54 18.58
C GLN A 144 3.26 2.67 19.79
N LEU A 145 4.47 2.11 19.74
CA LEU A 145 5.48 2.24 20.78
C LEU A 145 5.89 3.69 20.99
N ASP A 146 6.14 4.43 19.92
CA ASP A 146 6.49 5.86 19.97
C ASP A 146 5.36 6.70 20.60
N GLY A 147 4.10 6.36 20.26
CA GLY A 147 2.92 6.96 20.85
C GLY A 147 2.83 6.70 22.36
N MET A 148 3.04 5.45 22.80
CA MET A 148 3.04 5.07 24.22
C MET A 148 4.19 5.72 24.99
N MET A 149 5.38 5.77 24.42
CA MET A 149 6.54 6.43 25.04
C MET A 149 6.31 7.94 25.25
N LYS A 150 5.70 8.60 24.26
CA LYS A 150 5.35 10.03 24.37
C LYS A 150 4.30 10.30 25.45
N MET A 151 3.33 9.41 25.61
CA MET A 151 2.34 9.50 26.70
C MET A 151 3.00 9.33 28.08
N HIS A 152 3.86 8.34 28.25
CA HIS A 152 4.60 8.14 29.52
C HIS A 152 5.52 9.31 29.88
N HIS A 153 6.11 9.98 28.90
CA HIS A 153 6.95 11.14 29.17
C HIS A 153 6.16 12.35 29.65
N HIS A 154 4.89 12.48 29.25
CA HIS A 154 3.99 13.55 29.71
C HIS A 154 3.54 13.36 31.17
N ASP A 155 3.30 12.11 31.59
CA ASP A 155 2.89 11.82 32.96
C ASP A 155 3.99 12.14 33.99
N GLY A 156 5.26 11.95 33.63
CA GLY A 156 6.41 12.31 34.46
C GLY A 156 6.53 13.82 34.77
N PHE A 157 6.16 14.67 33.82
CA PHE A 157 6.19 16.14 34.04
C PHE A 157 5.04 16.63 34.90
N VAL A 158 3.88 16.02 34.85
CA VAL A 158 2.72 16.39 35.67
C VAL A 158 2.92 16.00 37.12
N GLU A 159 3.54 14.86 37.41
CA GLU A 159 3.85 14.41 38.78
C GLU A 159 4.91 15.29 39.44
N SER A 160 5.92 15.73 38.70
CA SER A 160 6.96 16.63 39.25
C SER A 160 6.41 17.99 39.64
N LYS A 161 5.39 18.49 38.93
CA LYS A 161 4.76 19.78 39.25
C LYS A 161 3.85 19.70 40.48
N LYS A 162 3.18 18.59 40.72
CA LYS A 162 2.38 18.35 41.94
C LYS A 162 3.22 18.23 43.21
N ARG A 163 4.44 17.70 43.12
CA ARG A 163 5.35 17.59 44.27
C ARG A 163 5.93 18.96 44.70
N LYS A 164 6.12 19.91 43.76
CA LYS A 164 6.62 21.25 44.10
C LYS A 164 5.57 22.13 44.76
N THR A 165 4.28 21.93 44.47
CA THR A 165 3.19 22.70 45.08
C THR A 165 2.78 22.22 46.50
N LYS A 166 3.23 21.02 46.94
CA LYS A 166 2.93 20.48 48.26
C LYS A 166 4.01 20.78 49.31
N LYS A 167 5.05 21.57 48.96
CA LYS A 167 6.16 21.97 49.87
C LYS A 167 6.16 23.45 50.24
N ILE A 168 5.04 24.16 50.01
CA ILE A 168 4.75 25.51 50.54
C ILE A 168 3.50 25.33 51.40
#